data_00afc7b244601a406a1c45c5c7ca7077
#
_entry.id   00afc7b244601a406a1c45c5c7ca7077
#
_cell.length_a   1.000
_cell.length_b   1.000
_cell.length_c   1.000
_cell.angle_alpha   90.00
_cell.angle_beta   90.00
_cell.angle_gamma   90.00
#
_symmetry.space_group_name_H-M   'P 1'
#
loop_
_entity.id
_entity.type
_entity.pdbx_description
1 polymer ?
#
loop_
_entity_poly.entity_id
_entity_poly.type
_entity_poly.pdbx_seq_one_letter_code
_entity_poly.pdbx_strand_id
1 'polypeptide(L)'
;MKIKVIHNPLKEWTRKTASEVRKLLRGTHEIVEKGADVTICIGGDGTIFYANHQKRLEGVILGIGSKSSYICQLRRDNWKRKLYGKLNEKTDKVPILEYYVGGKKGTAINDAVVHTKDYRVVEIFADVDGKKSSFYGDGLIVSSAIGSSCYSYSAGGKKYPPGSKKIQAVPIAPYRRKFKPIIIRTGSIKVSADRGCAFIIDGIYVKELKKGQTVKIKRNGSLKFFKGVGWYE
;
A
#
# COMPACT_ATOMS: atom_id res chain seq x y z
N MET A 1 6.11 26.35 -1.59
CA MET A 1 5.18 25.20 -1.57
C MET A 1 4.62 25.04 -0.17
N LYS A 2 3.38 24.55 -0.05
CA LYS A 2 2.77 24.15 1.20
C LYS A 2 3.17 22.70 1.53
N ILE A 3 3.82 22.49 2.67
CA ILE A 3 4.36 21.18 3.04
C ILE A 3 3.75 20.69 4.35
N LYS A 4 3.20 19.48 4.30
CA LYS A 4 2.72 18.75 5.46
C LYS A 4 3.76 17.73 5.90
N VAL A 5 4.01 17.63 7.21
CA VAL A 5 4.97 16.67 7.77
C VAL A 5 4.27 15.70 8.71
N ILE A 6 4.22 14.44 8.31
CA ILE A 6 3.67 13.33 9.10
C ILE A 6 4.84 12.46 9.59
N HIS A 7 4.81 12.03 10.85
CA HIS A 7 5.83 11.12 11.40
C HIS A 7 5.17 9.98 12.19
N ASN A 8 5.90 8.88 12.35
CA ASN A 8 5.47 7.78 13.20
C ASN A 8 5.72 8.13 14.68
N PRO A 9 4.69 8.34 15.52
CA PRO A 9 4.87 8.77 16.89
C PRO A 9 5.55 7.71 17.78
N LEU A 10 5.52 6.44 17.39
CA LEU A 10 6.10 5.32 18.15
C LEU A 10 7.63 5.19 18.01
N LYS A 11 8.24 5.96 17.08
CA LYS A 11 9.69 5.91 16.83
C LYS A 11 10.32 7.25 17.19
N GLU A 12 11.16 7.30 18.22
CA GLU A 12 11.79 8.52 18.70
C GLU A 12 12.54 9.29 17.59
N TRP A 13 13.35 8.60 16.77
CA TRP A 13 14.11 9.22 15.69
C TRP A 13 13.22 9.98 14.69
N THR A 14 11.98 9.55 14.49
CA THR A 14 11.07 10.20 13.54
C THR A 14 10.55 11.54 14.05
N ARG A 15 10.35 11.66 15.38
CA ARG A 15 9.96 12.91 16.04
C ARG A 15 11.07 13.95 15.88
N LYS A 16 12.32 13.56 16.20
CA LYS A 16 13.50 14.41 16.02
C LYS A 16 13.66 14.85 14.55
N THR A 17 13.62 13.90 13.63
CA THR A 17 13.70 14.17 12.18
C THR A 17 12.58 15.10 11.71
N ALA A 18 11.35 14.92 12.17
CA ALA A 18 10.22 15.78 11.80
C ALA A 18 10.41 17.24 12.29
N SER A 19 10.93 17.43 13.51
CA SER A 19 11.28 18.75 14.03
C SER A 19 12.35 19.40 13.16
N GLU A 20 13.41 18.67 12.84
CA GLU A 20 14.51 19.17 12.00
C GLU A 20 14.06 19.51 10.57
N VAL A 21 13.21 18.67 9.96
CA VAL A 21 12.61 18.92 8.62
C VAL A 21 11.78 20.21 8.65
N ARG A 22 10.91 20.39 9.66
CA ARG A 22 10.12 21.63 9.79
C ARG A 22 11.01 22.86 9.97
N LYS A 23 12.03 22.77 10.82
CA LYS A 23 12.99 23.87 11.03
C LYS A 23 13.72 24.24 9.74
N LEU A 24 14.19 23.22 9.00
CA LEU A 24 14.95 23.42 7.75
C LEU A 24 14.09 24.07 6.66
N LEU A 25 12.80 23.71 6.56
CA LEU A 25 11.92 24.16 5.48
C LEU A 25 11.22 25.50 5.74
N ARG A 26 11.08 25.94 7.00
CA ARG A 26 10.36 27.19 7.37
C ARG A 26 10.89 28.46 6.71
N GLY A 27 12.16 28.50 6.31
CA GLY A 27 12.75 29.66 5.63
C GLY A 27 12.35 29.79 4.15
N THR A 28 11.86 28.71 3.53
CA THR A 28 11.61 28.64 2.09
C THR A 28 10.23 28.08 1.72
N HIS A 29 9.54 27.47 2.67
CA HIS A 29 8.26 26.78 2.45
C HIS A 29 7.29 27.02 3.62
N GLU A 30 6.01 26.99 3.34
CA GLU A 30 4.95 27.07 4.35
C GLU A 30 4.66 25.68 4.92
N ILE A 31 4.72 25.53 6.24
CA ILE A 31 4.35 24.27 6.92
C ILE A 31 2.87 24.33 7.28
N VAL A 32 2.11 23.37 6.74
CA VAL A 32 0.64 23.32 6.87
C VAL A 32 0.14 21.96 7.38
N GLU A 33 -1.06 21.95 7.96
CA GLU A 33 -1.74 20.70 8.35
C GLU A 33 -2.74 20.22 7.29
N LYS A 34 -3.24 21.12 6.41
CA LYS A 34 -4.18 20.81 5.32
C LYS A 34 -3.85 21.64 4.08
N GLY A 35 -4.26 21.17 2.91
CA GLY A 35 -4.05 21.83 1.64
C GLY A 35 -2.59 21.82 1.19
N ALA A 36 -1.86 20.74 1.48
CA ALA A 36 -0.45 20.62 1.17
C ALA A 36 -0.21 20.27 -0.30
N ASP A 37 0.79 20.94 -0.91
CA ASP A 37 1.35 20.56 -2.22
C ASP A 37 2.21 19.29 -2.11
N VAL A 38 2.85 19.10 -0.94
CA VAL A 38 3.74 17.97 -0.65
C VAL A 38 3.46 17.43 0.76
N THR A 39 3.32 16.11 0.89
CA THR A 39 3.29 15.42 2.17
C THR A 39 4.61 14.66 2.39
N ILE A 40 5.38 15.05 3.40
CA ILE A 40 6.60 14.34 3.82
C ILE A 40 6.23 13.36 4.93
N CYS A 41 6.39 12.05 4.67
CA CYS A 41 6.14 10.98 5.63
C CYS A 41 7.46 10.45 6.20
N ILE A 42 7.63 10.51 7.54
CA ILE A 42 8.85 10.13 8.23
C ILE A 42 8.60 8.91 9.11
N GLY A 43 9.25 7.77 8.81
CA GLY A 43 9.10 6.55 9.62
C GLY A 43 9.15 5.24 8.84
N GLY A 44 9.15 5.29 7.52
CA GLY A 44 9.15 4.15 6.60
C GLY A 44 7.79 3.93 5.93
N ASP A 45 7.69 2.86 5.15
CA ASP A 45 6.54 2.56 4.30
C ASP A 45 5.23 2.46 5.08
N GLY A 46 5.25 1.82 6.26
CA GLY A 46 4.09 1.72 7.13
C GLY A 46 3.51 3.08 7.57
N THR A 47 4.34 4.14 7.64
CA THR A 47 3.85 5.50 7.94
C THR A 47 3.05 6.07 6.78
N ILE A 48 3.48 5.80 5.55
CA ILE A 48 2.76 6.20 4.33
C ILE A 48 1.43 5.43 4.25
N PHE A 49 1.43 4.12 4.52
CA PHE A 49 0.22 3.28 4.51
C PHE A 49 -0.80 3.76 5.55
N TYR A 50 -0.33 4.00 6.78
CA TYR A 50 -1.20 4.50 7.84
C TYR A 50 -1.78 5.88 7.50
N ALA A 51 -0.97 6.79 6.95
CA ALA A 51 -1.44 8.11 6.52
C ALA A 51 -2.46 8.01 5.36
N ASN A 52 -2.28 7.06 4.42
CA ASN A 52 -3.25 6.77 3.37
C ASN A 52 -4.57 6.25 3.96
N HIS A 53 -4.50 5.28 4.88
CA HIS A 53 -5.67 4.72 5.56
C HIS A 53 -6.48 5.79 6.31
N GLN A 54 -5.78 6.76 6.93
CA GLN A 54 -6.39 7.91 7.61
C GLN A 54 -6.79 9.06 6.67
N LYS A 55 -6.64 8.89 5.34
CA LYS A 55 -6.92 9.93 4.33
C LYS A 55 -6.16 11.24 4.58
N ARG A 56 -4.92 11.14 5.07
CA ARG A 56 -4.07 12.28 5.44
C ARG A 56 -3.03 12.66 4.40
N LEU A 57 -2.88 11.85 3.33
CA LEU A 57 -1.96 12.14 2.23
C LEU A 57 -2.56 13.19 1.31
N GLU A 58 -1.78 14.22 1.02
CA GLU A 58 -2.12 15.32 0.12
C GLU A 58 -0.94 15.63 -0.81
N GLY A 59 -1.22 16.10 -2.02
CA GLY A 59 -0.20 16.50 -2.98
C GLY A 59 0.77 15.38 -3.38
N VAL A 60 2.04 15.72 -3.52
CA VAL A 60 3.12 14.79 -3.85
C VAL A 60 3.69 14.18 -2.57
N ILE A 61 3.93 12.87 -2.56
CA ILE A 61 4.42 12.15 -1.38
C ILE A 61 5.93 12.00 -1.43
N LEU A 62 6.59 12.34 -0.33
CA LEU A 62 7.99 12.09 -0.08
C LEU A 62 8.15 11.26 1.19
N GLY A 63 8.76 10.10 1.09
CA GLY A 63 9.05 9.22 2.23
C GLY A 63 10.49 9.40 2.73
N ILE A 64 10.66 9.51 4.05
CA ILE A 64 11.96 9.39 4.74
C ILE A 64 11.89 8.13 5.61
N GLY A 65 12.63 7.09 5.23
CA GLY A 65 12.53 5.77 5.83
C GLY A 65 13.83 5.23 6.41
N SER A 66 13.78 3.98 6.86
CA SER A 66 14.94 3.18 7.23
C SER A 66 15.62 2.59 5.98
N LYS A 67 16.73 1.86 6.16
CA LYS A 67 17.40 1.13 5.06
C LYS A 67 16.47 0.11 4.38
N SER A 68 15.55 -0.50 5.11
CA SER A 68 14.61 -1.51 4.61
C SER A 68 13.33 -0.94 3.98
N SER A 69 13.12 0.38 3.98
CA SER A 69 11.92 0.97 3.38
C SER A 69 11.97 0.84 1.86
N TYR A 70 10.90 0.35 1.25
CA TYR A 70 10.81 0.14 -0.20
C TYR A 70 10.22 1.35 -0.95
N ILE A 71 9.24 2.03 -0.35
CA ILE A 71 8.51 3.14 -0.98
C ILE A 71 9.18 4.50 -0.71
N CYS A 72 9.93 4.62 0.40
CA CYS A 72 10.55 5.89 0.78
C CYS A 72 11.73 6.25 -0.14
N GLN A 73 11.76 7.48 -0.64
CA GLN A 73 12.81 8.00 -1.54
C GLN A 73 14.08 8.42 -0.82
N LEU A 74 13.94 8.84 0.43
CA LEU A 74 15.05 9.25 1.28
C LEU A 74 15.23 8.31 2.46
N ARG A 75 16.43 8.26 3.00
CA ARG A 75 16.82 7.44 4.15
C ARG A 75 17.19 8.31 5.34
N ARG A 76 17.13 7.71 6.54
CA ARG A 76 17.49 8.36 7.79
C ARG A 76 18.88 9.00 7.77
N ASP A 77 19.83 8.42 7.05
CA ASP A 77 21.22 8.84 6.96
C ASP A 77 21.52 9.87 5.87
N ASN A 78 20.62 10.04 4.90
CA ASN A 78 20.90 10.90 3.74
C ASN A 78 19.91 12.05 3.50
N TRP A 79 18.78 12.07 4.21
CA TRP A 79 17.69 13.00 3.92
C TRP A 79 18.11 14.48 4.01
N LYS A 80 18.94 14.85 4.99
CA LYS A 80 19.38 16.26 5.16
C LYS A 80 20.06 16.79 3.89
N ARG A 81 20.98 16.00 3.34
CA ARG A 81 21.75 16.36 2.14
C ARG A 81 20.88 16.36 0.88
N LYS A 82 19.88 15.45 0.80
CA LYS A 82 19.13 15.22 -0.44
C LYS A 82 17.76 15.90 -0.48
N LEU A 83 17.24 16.45 0.61
CA LEU A 83 15.86 16.91 0.72
C LEU A 83 15.51 17.98 -0.32
N TYR A 84 16.26 19.05 -0.42
CA TYR A 84 15.97 20.13 -1.37
C TYR A 84 16.06 19.66 -2.83
N GLY A 85 17.09 18.89 -3.16
CA GLY A 85 17.21 18.31 -4.50
C GLY A 85 16.01 17.44 -4.83
N LYS A 86 15.56 16.60 -3.86
CA LYS A 86 14.41 15.70 -4.04
C LYS A 86 13.09 16.48 -4.24
N LEU A 87 12.87 17.58 -3.53
CA LEU A 87 11.67 18.41 -3.68
C LEU A 87 11.56 19.10 -5.06
N ASN A 88 12.65 19.18 -5.82
CA ASN A 88 12.70 19.74 -7.17
C ASN A 88 12.68 18.67 -8.28
N GLU A 89 12.65 17.38 -7.92
CA GLU A 89 12.62 16.31 -8.92
C GLU A 89 11.25 16.11 -9.56
N LYS A 90 11.24 15.42 -10.70
CA LYS A 90 10.03 14.94 -11.36
C LYS A 90 9.28 13.94 -10.45
N THR A 91 8.00 13.79 -10.70
CA THR A 91 7.12 12.89 -9.94
C THR A 91 6.64 11.74 -10.80
N ASP A 92 6.42 10.59 -10.16
CA ASP A 92 5.82 9.40 -10.76
C ASP A 92 4.40 9.20 -10.21
N LYS A 93 3.49 8.77 -11.09
CA LYS A 93 2.16 8.31 -10.70
C LYS A 93 2.21 6.82 -10.39
N VAL A 94 1.85 6.46 -9.18
CA VAL A 94 1.78 5.08 -8.70
C VAL A 94 0.31 4.66 -8.61
N PRO A 95 -0.16 3.71 -9.46
CA PRO A 95 -1.52 3.19 -9.37
C PRO A 95 -1.78 2.50 -8.04
N ILE A 96 -2.97 2.71 -7.47
CA ILE A 96 -3.39 2.12 -6.20
C ILE A 96 -4.64 1.27 -6.36
N LEU A 97 -4.95 0.49 -5.33
CA LEU A 97 -6.18 -0.29 -5.23
C LEU A 97 -7.26 0.52 -4.51
N GLU A 98 -8.49 0.29 -4.90
CA GLU A 98 -9.70 0.71 -4.21
C GLU A 98 -10.50 -0.52 -3.83
N TYR A 99 -11.02 -0.57 -2.61
CA TYR A 99 -11.86 -1.65 -2.14
C TYR A 99 -13.25 -1.18 -1.71
N TYR A 100 -14.20 -2.11 -1.80
CA TYR A 100 -15.58 -1.93 -1.34
C TYR A 100 -15.98 -3.15 -0.52
N VAL A 101 -16.45 -2.93 0.69
CA VAL A 101 -16.90 -4.00 1.61
C VAL A 101 -17.95 -3.47 2.59
N GLY A 102 -19.13 -4.10 2.62
CA GLY A 102 -20.20 -3.75 3.57
C GLY A 102 -20.57 -2.27 3.53
N GLY A 103 -20.76 -1.69 2.34
CA GLY A 103 -21.10 -0.28 2.14
C GLY A 103 -19.95 0.71 2.37
N LYS A 104 -18.77 0.24 2.82
CA LYS A 104 -17.59 1.09 3.03
C LYS A 104 -16.63 1.00 1.84
N LYS A 105 -15.96 2.12 1.58
CA LYS A 105 -14.95 2.28 0.53
C LYS A 105 -13.64 2.79 1.14
N GLY A 106 -12.52 2.28 0.64
CA GLY A 106 -11.18 2.74 1.00
C GLY A 106 -10.15 2.42 -0.07
N THR A 107 -8.89 2.73 0.20
CA THR A 107 -7.77 2.53 -0.72
C THR A 107 -6.64 1.75 -0.08
N ALA A 108 -5.86 1.03 -0.91
CA ALA A 108 -4.64 0.35 -0.54
C ALA A 108 -3.51 0.75 -1.50
N ILE A 109 -2.32 0.95 -0.97
CA ILE A 109 -1.13 1.25 -1.76
C ILE A 109 -0.51 -0.06 -2.24
N ASN A 110 -0.24 -1.01 -1.34
CA ASN A 110 0.36 -2.30 -1.66
C ASN A 110 -0.66 -3.37 -2.01
N ASP A 111 -1.49 -3.74 -1.05
CA ASP A 111 -2.35 -4.91 -1.16
C ASP A 111 -3.61 -4.85 -0.30
N ALA A 112 -4.58 -5.66 -0.72
CA ALA A 112 -5.78 -5.99 0.03
C ALA A 112 -5.82 -7.51 0.20
N VAL A 113 -5.93 -7.99 1.44
CA VAL A 113 -5.80 -9.40 1.80
C VAL A 113 -7.06 -9.89 2.49
N VAL A 114 -7.58 -11.04 2.02
CA VAL A 114 -8.54 -11.86 2.75
C VAL A 114 -7.78 -13.04 3.33
N HIS A 115 -7.77 -13.18 4.66
CA HIS A 115 -6.97 -14.19 5.36
C HIS A 115 -7.80 -14.92 6.41
N THR A 116 -7.57 -16.24 6.57
CA THR A 116 -8.16 -17.01 7.66
C THR A 116 -7.82 -16.41 9.03
N LYS A 117 -8.68 -16.64 10.03
CA LYS A 117 -8.49 -16.13 11.39
C LYS A 117 -8.10 -17.20 12.40
N ASP A 118 -8.49 -18.43 12.14
CA ASP A 118 -8.52 -19.52 13.13
C ASP A 118 -7.60 -20.70 12.77
N TYR A 119 -6.55 -20.44 11.98
CA TYR A 119 -5.57 -21.44 11.54
C TYR A 119 -6.16 -22.65 10.77
N ARG A 120 -7.38 -22.51 10.28
CA ARG A 120 -8.05 -23.52 9.46
C ARG A 120 -8.07 -23.08 8.01
N VAL A 121 -7.87 -24.02 7.13
CA VAL A 121 -8.04 -23.82 5.68
C VAL A 121 -9.45 -23.32 5.40
N VAL A 122 -9.58 -22.33 4.53
CA VAL A 122 -10.85 -21.77 4.08
C VAL A 122 -11.00 -21.97 2.58
N GLU A 123 -12.23 -22.12 2.10
CA GLU A 123 -12.50 -22.04 0.67
C GLU A 123 -12.66 -20.57 0.27
N ILE A 124 -11.74 -20.09 -0.56
CA ILE A 124 -11.76 -18.74 -1.12
C ILE A 124 -12.44 -18.79 -2.48
N PHE A 125 -13.42 -17.93 -2.70
CA PHE A 125 -14.09 -17.72 -3.98
C PHE A 125 -13.57 -16.43 -4.60
N ALA A 126 -13.08 -16.51 -5.83
CA ALA A 126 -12.58 -15.39 -6.60
C ALA A 126 -13.38 -15.24 -7.90
N ASP A 127 -13.91 -14.06 -8.16
CA ASP A 127 -14.57 -13.70 -9.42
C ASP A 127 -13.76 -12.60 -10.10
N VAL A 128 -13.02 -12.98 -11.13
CA VAL A 128 -12.22 -12.06 -11.96
C VAL A 128 -12.95 -11.88 -13.28
N ASP A 129 -13.56 -10.71 -13.48
CA ASP A 129 -14.24 -10.35 -14.73
C ASP A 129 -15.32 -11.34 -15.15
N GLY A 130 -16.10 -11.86 -14.18
CA GLY A 130 -17.15 -12.84 -14.39
C GLY A 130 -16.65 -14.29 -14.43
N LYS A 131 -15.33 -14.53 -14.47
CA LYS A 131 -14.77 -15.88 -14.35
C LYS A 131 -14.60 -16.26 -12.88
N LYS A 132 -15.48 -17.16 -12.43
CA LYS A 132 -15.49 -17.65 -11.06
C LYS A 132 -14.52 -18.81 -10.89
N SER A 133 -13.80 -18.81 -9.79
CA SER A 133 -12.90 -19.90 -9.37
C SER A 133 -12.91 -20.01 -7.86
N SER A 134 -12.54 -21.16 -7.33
CA SER A 134 -12.34 -21.35 -5.90
C SER A 134 -11.09 -22.20 -5.61
N PHE A 135 -10.59 -22.07 -4.39
CA PHE A 135 -9.51 -22.90 -3.89
C PHE A 135 -9.53 -22.94 -2.36
N TYR A 136 -8.99 -24.00 -1.80
CA TYR A 136 -8.72 -24.12 -0.37
C TYR A 136 -7.32 -23.59 -0.07
N GLY A 137 -7.18 -22.75 0.97
CA GLY A 137 -5.91 -22.17 1.40
C GLY A 137 -6.10 -21.24 2.61
N ASP A 138 -5.06 -20.49 2.95
CA ASP A 138 -5.11 -19.57 4.10
C ASP A 138 -5.66 -18.19 3.71
N GLY A 139 -5.76 -17.90 2.42
CA GLY A 139 -6.28 -16.60 1.96
C GLY A 139 -5.90 -16.23 0.54
N LEU A 140 -6.19 -14.97 0.19
CA LEU A 140 -5.87 -14.38 -1.11
C LEU A 140 -5.36 -12.95 -0.93
N ILE A 141 -4.23 -12.66 -1.57
CA ILE A 141 -3.64 -11.32 -1.66
C ILE A 141 -4.02 -10.72 -3.02
N VAL A 142 -4.63 -9.55 -3.03
CA VAL A 142 -4.78 -8.75 -4.25
C VAL A 142 -3.80 -7.59 -4.16
N SER A 143 -2.76 -7.59 -5.00
CA SER A 143 -1.70 -6.59 -4.92
C SER A 143 -1.69 -5.64 -6.11
N SER A 144 -1.34 -4.38 -5.84
CA SER A 144 -0.96 -3.39 -6.82
C SER A 144 0.44 -3.70 -7.39
N ALA A 145 0.87 -2.93 -8.38
CA ALA A 145 2.21 -3.08 -8.93
C ALA A 145 3.31 -2.79 -7.90
N ILE A 146 3.15 -1.75 -7.05
CA ILE A 146 4.13 -1.43 -6.02
C ILE A 146 4.16 -2.51 -4.93
N GLY A 147 3.01 -3.04 -4.51
CA GLY A 147 2.90 -4.14 -3.56
C GLY A 147 3.37 -5.48 -4.09
N SER A 148 3.55 -5.58 -5.42
CA SER A 148 3.99 -6.84 -6.06
C SER A 148 5.38 -7.29 -5.63
N SER A 149 6.20 -6.42 -5.08
CA SER A 149 7.53 -6.75 -4.54
C SER A 149 7.55 -7.11 -3.05
N CYS A 150 6.37 -7.04 -2.39
CA CYS A 150 6.19 -7.26 -0.95
C CYS A 150 5.58 -8.65 -0.66
N TYR A 151 4.51 -8.69 0.13
CA TYR A 151 3.87 -9.93 0.57
C TYR A 151 3.44 -10.83 -0.59
N SER A 152 2.88 -10.24 -1.65
CA SER A 152 2.46 -11.04 -2.82
C SER A 152 3.63 -11.75 -3.52
N TYR A 153 4.83 -11.12 -3.56
CA TYR A 153 6.03 -11.79 -4.09
C TYR A 153 6.45 -12.97 -3.23
N SER A 154 6.46 -12.81 -1.91
CA SER A 154 6.78 -13.89 -0.97
C SER A 154 5.78 -15.05 -1.05
N ALA A 155 4.53 -14.77 -1.44
CA ALA A 155 3.51 -15.79 -1.68
C ALA A 155 3.55 -16.40 -3.10
N GLY A 156 4.56 -16.10 -3.92
CA GLY A 156 4.75 -16.67 -5.26
C GLY A 156 4.19 -15.82 -6.41
N GLY A 157 3.85 -14.56 -6.16
CA GLY A 157 3.46 -13.60 -7.19
C GLY A 157 4.66 -13.09 -8.00
N LYS A 158 4.39 -12.32 -9.05
CA LYS A 158 5.40 -11.69 -9.91
C LYS A 158 5.63 -10.24 -9.52
N LYS A 159 6.86 -9.76 -9.64
CA LYS A 159 7.20 -8.33 -9.48
C LYS A 159 6.80 -7.53 -10.72
N TYR A 160 6.34 -6.31 -10.50
CA TYR A 160 6.05 -5.33 -11.55
C TYR A 160 6.68 -3.98 -11.20
N PRO A 161 7.07 -3.17 -12.20
CA PRO A 161 7.51 -1.80 -11.98
C PRO A 161 6.41 -0.99 -11.27
N PRO A 162 6.75 -0.11 -10.32
CA PRO A 162 5.78 0.62 -9.48
C PRO A 162 4.71 1.40 -10.25
N GLY A 163 5.05 1.96 -11.42
CA GLY A 163 4.10 2.68 -12.30
C GLY A 163 3.21 1.77 -13.16
N SER A 164 3.39 0.45 -13.11
CA SER A 164 2.59 -0.49 -13.89
C SER A 164 1.12 -0.47 -13.49
N LYS A 165 0.24 -0.61 -14.47
CA LYS A 165 -1.22 -0.73 -14.25
C LYS A 165 -1.66 -2.16 -13.92
N LYS A 166 -0.75 -3.13 -13.84
CA LYS A 166 -1.06 -4.52 -13.52
C LYS A 166 -1.41 -4.65 -12.05
N ILE A 167 -2.41 -5.47 -11.76
CA ILE A 167 -2.72 -5.99 -10.44
C ILE A 167 -2.76 -7.51 -10.51
N GLN A 168 -2.49 -8.18 -9.41
CA GLN A 168 -2.51 -9.65 -9.35
C GLN A 168 -3.23 -10.15 -8.12
N ALA A 169 -3.84 -11.32 -8.23
CA ALA A 169 -4.36 -12.10 -7.12
C ALA A 169 -3.45 -13.29 -6.87
N VAL A 170 -2.92 -13.39 -5.66
CA VAL A 170 -1.93 -14.40 -5.27
C VAL A 170 -2.49 -15.19 -4.09
N PRO A 171 -2.66 -16.52 -4.22
CA PRO A 171 -3.17 -17.35 -3.13
C PRO A 171 -2.13 -17.48 -2.01
N ILE A 172 -2.63 -17.59 -0.78
CA ILE A 172 -1.79 -17.87 0.38
C ILE A 172 -1.94 -19.36 0.70
N ALA A 173 -0.83 -20.09 0.71
CA ALA A 173 -0.76 -21.52 1.00
C ALA A 173 -1.88 -22.36 0.34
N PRO A 174 -2.09 -22.28 -0.99
CA PRO A 174 -3.17 -23.02 -1.64
C PRO A 174 -2.96 -24.52 -1.51
N TYR A 175 -4.01 -25.23 -1.10
CA TYR A 175 -3.97 -26.68 -0.91
C TYR A 175 -3.50 -27.38 -2.18
N ARG A 176 -2.49 -28.25 -2.03
CA ARG A 176 -1.82 -29.00 -3.12
C ARG A 176 -1.33 -28.10 -4.27
N ARG A 177 -1.10 -26.79 -4.03
CA ARG A 177 -0.67 -25.79 -5.03
C ARG A 177 -1.53 -25.73 -6.30
N LYS A 178 -2.81 -26.12 -6.20
CA LYS A 178 -3.72 -26.19 -7.37
C LYS A 178 -4.11 -24.82 -7.92
N PHE A 179 -4.08 -23.77 -7.11
CA PHE A 179 -4.40 -22.42 -7.54
C PHE A 179 -3.11 -21.60 -7.74
N LYS A 180 -2.97 -21.02 -8.93
CA LYS A 180 -1.79 -20.20 -9.29
C LYS A 180 -2.12 -18.71 -9.24
N PRO A 181 -1.10 -17.81 -9.08
CA PRO A 181 -1.31 -16.37 -9.18
C PRO A 181 -1.97 -15.98 -10.50
N ILE A 182 -2.97 -15.08 -10.43
CA ILE A 182 -3.74 -14.57 -11.56
C ILE A 182 -3.40 -13.10 -11.78
N ILE A 183 -3.12 -12.72 -13.03
CA ILE A 183 -3.01 -11.32 -13.45
C ILE A 183 -4.41 -10.81 -13.79
N ILE A 184 -4.85 -9.77 -13.12
CA ILE A 184 -6.16 -9.14 -13.34
C ILE A 184 -5.98 -8.02 -14.37
N ARG A 185 -6.43 -8.25 -15.58
CA ARG A 185 -6.22 -7.33 -16.72
C ARG A 185 -7.22 -6.18 -16.75
N THR A 186 -8.49 -6.45 -16.51
CA THR A 186 -9.58 -5.46 -16.51
C THR A 186 -9.65 -4.64 -15.23
N GLY A 187 -8.86 -4.99 -14.24
CA GLY A 187 -8.64 -4.18 -13.06
C GLY A 187 -9.64 -4.37 -11.93
N SER A 188 -10.46 -5.44 -11.91
CA SER A 188 -11.30 -5.73 -10.74
C SER A 188 -11.41 -7.22 -10.41
N ILE A 189 -11.61 -7.51 -9.11
CA ILE A 189 -11.86 -8.85 -8.57
C ILE A 189 -12.86 -8.74 -7.42
N LYS A 190 -13.74 -9.73 -7.30
CA LYS A 190 -14.54 -9.96 -6.11
C LYS A 190 -14.02 -11.18 -5.37
N VAL A 191 -13.89 -11.07 -4.05
CA VAL A 191 -13.38 -12.13 -3.18
C VAL A 191 -14.35 -12.36 -2.04
N SER A 192 -14.66 -13.63 -1.74
CA SER A 192 -15.39 -14.05 -0.55
C SER A 192 -14.85 -15.39 -0.04
N ALA A 193 -15.32 -15.84 1.13
CA ALA A 193 -14.89 -17.10 1.72
C ALA A 193 -16.07 -17.88 2.34
N ASP A 194 -15.90 -19.19 2.51
CA ASP A 194 -16.92 -20.09 3.09
C ASP A 194 -17.11 -19.91 4.61
N ARG A 195 -16.22 -19.14 5.25
CA ARG A 195 -16.27 -18.79 6.69
C ARG A 195 -15.75 -17.38 6.96
N GLY A 196 -15.76 -16.97 8.24
CA GLY A 196 -15.25 -15.67 8.68
C GLY A 196 -13.74 -15.54 8.40
N CYS A 197 -13.35 -14.40 7.82
CA CYS A 197 -11.96 -14.08 7.49
C CYS A 197 -11.59 -12.68 7.97
N ALA A 198 -10.31 -12.44 8.18
CA ALA A 198 -9.77 -11.10 8.36
C ALA A 198 -9.64 -10.40 7.00
N PHE A 199 -10.08 -9.14 6.93
CA PHE A 199 -9.80 -8.26 5.81
C PHE A 199 -8.73 -7.24 6.23
N ILE A 200 -7.62 -7.24 5.50
CA ILE A 200 -6.39 -6.52 5.84
C ILE A 200 -5.99 -5.66 4.64
N ILE A 201 -5.58 -4.41 4.89
CA ILE A 201 -5.15 -3.45 3.88
C ILE A 201 -3.77 -2.92 4.24
N ASP A 202 -2.79 -3.08 3.36
CA ASP A 202 -1.41 -2.60 3.59
C ASP A 202 -0.85 -3.04 4.97
N GLY A 203 -1.17 -4.27 5.40
CA GLY A 203 -0.80 -4.81 6.71
C GLY A 203 -1.65 -4.30 7.89
N ILE A 204 -2.69 -3.49 7.65
CA ILE A 204 -3.58 -2.96 8.68
C ILE A 204 -4.90 -3.75 8.68
N TYR A 205 -5.26 -4.36 9.81
CA TYR A 205 -6.56 -5.01 9.97
C TYR A 205 -7.69 -3.98 9.85
N VAL A 206 -8.64 -4.24 8.97
CA VAL A 206 -9.78 -3.34 8.71
C VAL A 206 -11.04 -3.84 9.39
N LYS A 207 -11.38 -5.11 9.16
CA LYS A 207 -12.59 -5.74 9.74
C LYS A 207 -12.60 -7.25 9.53
N GLU A 208 -13.51 -7.90 10.25
CA GLU A 208 -13.91 -9.26 9.96
C GLU A 208 -14.92 -9.32 8.81
N LEU A 209 -14.70 -10.22 7.89
CA LEU A 209 -15.67 -10.61 6.87
C LEU A 209 -16.51 -11.77 7.41
N LYS A 210 -17.83 -11.71 7.26
CA LYS A 210 -18.72 -12.82 7.52
C LYS A 210 -18.63 -13.86 6.39
N LYS A 211 -19.06 -15.12 6.65
CA LYS A 211 -19.22 -16.14 5.62
C LYS A 211 -19.97 -15.58 4.40
N GLY A 212 -19.42 -15.78 3.21
CA GLY A 212 -19.99 -15.31 1.93
C GLY A 212 -19.95 -13.80 1.71
N GLN A 213 -19.49 -13.00 2.68
CA GLN A 213 -19.40 -11.55 2.49
C GLN A 213 -18.34 -11.23 1.45
N THR A 214 -18.75 -10.51 0.41
CA THR A 214 -17.90 -10.18 -0.73
C THR A 214 -17.14 -8.88 -0.51
N VAL A 215 -15.85 -8.89 -0.83
CA VAL A 215 -15.01 -7.70 -1.03
C VAL A 215 -14.81 -7.51 -2.53
N LYS A 216 -15.11 -6.32 -3.05
CA LYS A 216 -14.73 -5.93 -4.40
C LYS A 216 -13.47 -5.10 -4.33
N ILE A 217 -12.45 -5.48 -5.10
CA ILE A 217 -11.17 -4.79 -5.17
C ILE A 217 -10.92 -4.44 -6.64
N LYS A 218 -10.52 -3.20 -6.92
CA LYS A 218 -10.19 -2.75 -8.27
C LYS A 218 -8.99 -1.82 -8.25
N ARG A 219 -8.27 -1.72 -9.38
CA ARG A 219 -7.34 -0.62 -9.59
C ARG A 219 -8.16 0.64 -9.86
N ASN A 220 -8.00 1.65 -9.01
CA ASN A 220 -8.62 2.95 -9.23
C ASN A 220 -7.80 4.05 -8.57
N GLY A 221 -7.55 5.13 -9.32
CA GLY A 221 -6.74 6.25 -8.85
C GLY A 221 -5.24 5.97 -8.86
N SER A 222 -4.50 6.97 -8.45
CA SER A 222 -3.05 6.93 -8.29
C SER A 222 -2.61 7.95 -7.24
N LEU A 223 -1.52 7.68 -6.56
CA LEU A 223 -0.80 8.64 -5.75
C LEU A 223 0.40 9.18 -6.54
N LYS A 224 0.80 10.43 -6.27
CA LYS A 224 2.01 11.02 -6.83
C LYS A 224 3.14 10.91 -5.83
N PHE A 225 4.27 10.41 -6.26
CA PHE A 225 5.49 10.35 -5.47
C PHE A 225 6.62 11.06 -6.20
N PHE A 226 7.60 11.61 -5.48
CA PHE A 226 8.86 11.97 -6.12
C PHE A 226 9.55 10.71 -6.66
N LYS A 227 10.37 10.85 -7.71
CA LYS A 227 11.08 9.73 -8.33
C LYS A 227 11.82 8.84 -7.31
N GLY A 228 12.02 7.57 -7.65
CA GLY A 228 12.73 6.60 -6.84
C GLY A 228 11.87 5.78 -5.89
N VAL A 229 10.55 5.69 -6.14
CA VAL A 229 9.66 4.76 -5.43
C VAL A 229 9.95 3.33 -5.90
N GLY A 230 10.26 2.43 -4.98
CA GLY A 230 10.39 1.01 -5.29
C GLY A 230 11.57 0.65 -6.21
N TRP A 231 12.54 1.52 -6.40
CA TRP A 231 13.74 1.31 -7.18
C TRP A 231 14.93 0.99 -6.26
N TYR A 232 14.90 -0.18 -5.62
CA TYR A 232 16.06 -0.72 -4.93
C TYR A 232 16.31 -2.13 -5.48
N GLU A 233 17.37 -2.23 -6.21
CA GLU A 233 18.10 -3.48 -6.41
C GLU A 233 18.95 -3.75 -5.18
#